data_a2aab65fc9286665921c2e58530a8cd2
#
_entry.id   a2aab65fc9286665921c2e58530a8cd2
#
_cell.length_a   1.000
_cell.length_b   1.000
_cell.length_c   1.000
_cell.angle_alpha   90.00
_cell.angle_beta   90.00
_cell.angle_gamma   90.00
#
_symmetry.space_group_name_H-M   'P 1'
#
loop_
_entity.id
_entity.type
_entity.pdbx_description
1 polymer ?
#
loop_
_entity_poly.entity_id
_entity_poly.type
_entity_poly.pdbx_seq_one_letter_code
_entity_poly.pdbx_strand_id
1 'polypeptide(L)'
;MTSFRSLDNADVKGKRVLVRVDFNVPMENGEVTDATRIERAAPTIREIADKGGKVILLSHFGRPKGREPRDSLEPVAATAAGVIGRPVAFAGDCIGEAADKTIAAMRPGDILCLENTRFHAGEAKNDPAFVAALARLGDIYVNDAFSAAHRANASTEGLAHKLPAYAGRAMQAELEALERALQAPQRPVAAIVGGAKISSKLDLLGNLLTKVETLIIGGGMANTFLAAQGKTVGRSLCEADLLPTARDILAKAKNSGRDIVLPVDAVVAQKLVAHVPSRVVSVDEIGATDMILDIGPRSVERVVSVLARTKTLLWNGPLGAFEYEPFDNGTVEVAEAAAELTDAGKLVTIAGGGDTVAALNAAGVSRRFTYTSTAGGAFLEWLEGKTLPGVEALKIHK
;
A
#
# COMPACT_ATOMS: atom_id res chain seq x y z
N MET A 1 -19.14 11.64 9.18
CA MET A 1 -19.91 10.77 8.28
C MET A 1 -18.94 10.29 7.21
N THR A 2 -18.87 8.99 7.00
CA THR A 2 -18.03 8.40 5.95
C THR A 2 -18.42 8.97 4.59
N SER A 3 -17.45 9.40 3.81
CA SER A 3 -17.65 10.02 2.48
C SER A 3 -18.05 9.02 1.39
N PHE A 4 -18.18 7.74 1.73
CA PHE A 4 -18.49 6.63 0.83
C PHE A 4 -19.51 5.66 1.43
N ARG A 5 -20.19 4.88 0.57
CA ARG A 5 -21.08 3.80 0.99
C ARG A 5 -20.28 2.53 1.26
N SER A 6 -20.60 1.80 2.32
CA SER A 6 -20.04 0.49 2.65
C SER A 6 -21.09 -0.62 2.55
N LEU A 7 -20.67 -1.86 2.82
CA LEU A 7 -21.57 -3.01 2.90
C LEU A 7 -22.67 -2.89 3.98
N ASP A 8 -22.52 -1.96 4.92
CA ASP A 8 -23.57 -1.68 5.91
C ASP A 8 -24.82 -1.06 5.27
N ASN A 9 -24.65 -0.42 4.12
CA ASN A 9 -25.72 0.24 3.36
C ASN A 9 -26.22 -0.60 2.18
N ALA A 10 -25.64 -1.79 1.94
CA ALA A 10 -25.94 -2.61 0.78
C ALA A 10 -27.00 -3.67 1.10
N ASP A 11 -28.10 -3.66 0.36
CA ASP A 11 -29.03 -4.79 0.31
C ASP A 11 -28.57 -5.79 -0.75
N VAL A 12 -27.91 -6.86 -0.31
CA VAL A 12 -27.27 -7.86 -1.20
C VAL A 12 -28.12 -9.14 -1.34
N LYS A 13 -29.19 -9.31 -0.55
CA LYS A 13 -29.97 -10.54 -0.51
C LYS A 13 -30.57 -10.88 -1.87
N GLY A 14 -30.24 -12.06 -2.40
CA GLY A 14 -30.69 -12.56 -3.70
C GLY A 14 -30.10 -11.85 -4.91
N LYS A 15 -29.29 -10.80 -4.74
CA LYS A 15 -28.71 -10.01 -5.83
C LYS A 15 -27.40 -10.59 -6.33
N ARG A 16 -27.09 -10.32 -7.59
CA ARG A 16 -25.78 -10.58 -8.21
C ARG A 16 -24.86 -9.45 -7.83
N VAL A 17 -23.85 -9.76 -7.03
CA VAL A 17 -22.91 -8.77 -6.50
C VAL A 17 -21.56 -8.93 -7.17
N LEU A 18 -21.21 -8.00 -8.05
CA LEU A 18 -19.86 -7.92 -8.64
C LEU A 18 -18.90 -7.41 -7.59
N VAL A 19 -17.93 -8.23 -7.17
CA VAL A 19 -16.94 -7.86 -6.16
C VAL A 19 -15.56 -7.76 -6.79
N ARG A 20 -15.01 -6.55 -6.86
CA ARG A 20 -13.65 -6.33 -7.34
C ARG A 20 -12.66 -6.58 -6.23
N VAL A 21 -11.95 -7.68 -6.31
CA VAL A 21 -10.90 -8.12 -5.40
C VAL A 21 -9.51 -8.00 -6.02
N ASP A 22 -8.46 -7.98 -5.23
CA ASP A 22 -7.09 -8.07 -5.74
C ASP A 22 -6.53 -9.48 -5.53
N PHE A 23 -6.75 -10.34 -6.52
CA PHE A 23 -6.21 -11.69 -6.58
C PHE A 23 -4.93 -11.77 -7.42
N ASN A 24 -4.25 -10.64 -7.62
CA ASN A 24 -2.92 -10.60 -8.25
C ASN A 24 -1.83 -11.00 -7.24
N VAL A 25 -1.85 -12.27 -6.89
CA VAL A 25 -0.97 -12.92 -5.89
C VAL A 25 0.28 -13.50 -6.55
N PRO A 26 1.41 -13.64 -5.82
CA PRO A 26 2.58 -14.34 -6.34
C PRO A 26 2.31 -15.83 -6.48
N MET A 27 2.83 -16.41 -7.56
CA MET A 27 2.69 -17.83 -7.88
C MET A 27 4.04 -18.42 -8.29
N GLU A 28 4.27 -19.66 -7.87
CA GLU A 28 5.40 -20.48 -8.32
C GLU A 28 4.88 -21.87 -8.71
N ASN A 29 5.29 -22.35 -9.89
CA ASN A 29 4.90 -23.67 -10.41
C ASN A 29 3.39 -23.91 -10.46
N GLY A 30 2.59 -22.85 -10.64
CA GLY A 30 1.11 -22.94 -10.69
C GLY A 30 0.44 -22.92 -9.32
N GLU A 31 1.17 -22.73 -8.23
CA GLU A 31 0.67 -22.63 -6.86
C GLU A 31 0.84 -21.22 -6.30
N VAL A 32 -0.13 -20.75 -5.52
CA VAL A 32 -0.07 -19.46 -4.82
C VAL A 32 0.92 -19.58 -3.66
N THR A 33 1.95 -18.73 -3.64
CA THR A 33 2.98 -18.71 -2.58
C THR A 33 2.68 -17.76 -1.44
N ASP A 34 1.81 -16.75 -1.67
CA ASP A 34 1.33 -15.82 -0.65
C ASP A 34 -0.15 -15.52 -0.88
N ALA A 35 -1.00 -15.95 0.07
CA ALA A 35 -2.44 -15.80 0.03
C ALA A 35 -2.96 -14.53 0.76
N THR A 36 -2.08 -13.67 1.27
CA THR A 36 -2.44 -12.50 2.09
C THR A 36 -3.52 -11.63 1.46
N ARG A 37 -3.48 -11.42 0.13
CA ARG A 37 -4.50 -10.62 -0.58
C ARG A 37 -5.86 -11.31 -0.62
N ILE A 38 -5.87 -12.64 -0.74
CA ILE A 38 -7.10 -13.45 -0.69
C ILE A 38 -7.69 -13.41 0.72
N GLU A 39 -6.86 -13.57 1.75
CA GLU A 39 -7.26 -13.50 3.15
C GLU A 39 -7.92 -12.15 3.49
N ARG A 40 -7.37 -11.05 2.96
CA ARG A 40 -7.95 -9.71 3.16
C ARG A 40 -9.30 -9.51 2.50
N ALA A 41 -9.54 -10.14 1.35
CA ALA A 41 -10.83 -10.06 0.65
C ALA A 41 -11.87 -11.03 1.23
N ALA A 42 -11.45 -12.09 1.92
CA ALA A 42 -12.34 -13.12 2.44
C ALA A 42 -13.48 -12.60 3.34
N PRO A 43 -13.28 -11.63 4.25
CA PRO A 43 -14.38 -11.08 5.06
C PRO A 43 -15.51 -10.47 4.22
N THR A 44 -15.19 -9.68 3.19
CA THR A 44 -16.15 -9.11 2.25
C THR A 44 -16.94 -10.19 1.53
N ILE A 45 -16.24 -11.19 1.01
CA ILE A 45 -16.83 -12.31 0.25
C ILE A 45 -17.78 -13.12 1.14
N ARG A 46 -17.32 -13.49 2.32
CA ARG A 46 -18.15 -14.25 3.30
C ARG A 46 -19.40 -13.48 3.70
N GLU A 47 -19.25 -12.20 4.05
CA GLU A 47 -20.38 -11.37 4.50
C GLU A 47 -21.47 -11.27 3.43
N ILE A 48 -21.09 -11.06 2.15
CA ILE A 48 -22.06 -10.98 1.06
C ILE A 48 -22.76 -12.34 0.86
N ALA A 49 -21.99 -13.44 0.87
CA ALA A 49 -22.52 -14.78 0.73
C ALA A 49 -23.45 -15.18 1.89
N ASP A 50 -23.07 -14.86 3.15
CA ASP A 50 -23.87 -15.12 4.36
C ASP A 50 -25.18 -14.36 4.36
N LYS A 51 -25.20 -13.15 3.79
CA LYS A 51 -26.41 -12.35 3.58
C LYS A 51 -27.26 -12.83 2.39
N GLY A 52 -26.86 -13.94 1.73
CA GLY A 52 -27.60 -14.53 0.60
C GLY A 52 -27.38 -13.82 -0.74
N GLY A 53 -26.33 -13.04 -0.89
CA GLY A 53 -25.89 -12.49 -2.18
C GLY A 53 -25.24 -13.56 -3.05
N LYS A 54 -25.33 -13.44 -4.37
CA LYS A 54 -24.57 -14.24 -5.35
C LYS A 54 -23.28 -13.49 -5.62
N VAL A 55 -22.15 -14.01 -5.10
CA VAL A 55 -20.86 -13.32 -5.14
C VAL A 55 -20.15 -13.62 -6.46
N ILE A 56 -19.87 -12.59 -7.25
CA ILE A 56 -19.18 -12.70 -8.54
C ILE A 56 -17.88 -11.92 -8.45
N LEU A 57 -16.76 -12.64 -8.33
CA LEU A 57 -15.44 -12.06 -8.14
C LEU A 57 -14.83 -11.62 -9.47
N LEU A 58 -14.34 -10.40 -9.50
CA LEU A 58 -13.58 -9.80 -10.58
C LEU A 58 -12.18 -9.48 -10.11
N SER A 59 -11.17 -9.93 -10.83
CA SER A 59 -9.78 -9.53 -10.57
C SER A 59 -8.97 -9.45 -11.86
N HIS A 60 -7.90 -8.69 -11.79
CA HIS A 60 -6.81 -8.81 -12.75
C HIS A 60 -5.75 -9.77 -12.21
N PHE A 61 -4.96 -10.33 -13.12
CA PHE A 61 -3.79 -11.12 -12.77
C PHE A 61 -2.64 -10.83 -13.74
N GLY A 62 -1.46 -10.53 -13.22
CA GLY A 62 -0.27 -10.24 -14.00
C GLY A 62 -0.43 -9.07 -15.00
N ARG A 63 0.36 -9.14 -16.06
CA ARG A 63 0.33 -8.23 -17.22
C ARG A 63 0.33 -9.07 -18.52
N PRO A 64 -0.73 -9.79 -18.80
CA PRO A 64 -0.77 -10.72 -19.94
C PRO A 64 -0.58 -9.97 -21.26
N LYS A 65 0.19 -10.56 -22.17
CA LYS A 65 0.32 -10.10 -23.57
C LYS A 65 -0.68 -10.79 -24.48
N GLY A 66 -1.34 -11.83 -24.00
CA GLY A 66 -2.32 -12.64 -24.67
C GLY A 66 -3.04 -13.51 -23.64
N ARG A 67 -3.90 -14.42 -24.11
CA ARG A 67 -4.64 -15.35 -23.24
C ARG A 67 -3.84 -16.64 -23.07
N GLU A 68 -2.99 -16.68 -22.05
CA GLU A 68 -2.16 -17.83 -21.76
C GLU A 68 -2.57 -18.48 -20.42
N PRO A 69 -2.48 -19.84 -20.28
CA PRO A 69 -2.87 -20.55 -19.06
C PRO A 69 -2.17 -20.06 -17.80
N ARG A 70 -0.91 -19.63 -17.90
CA ARG A 70 -0.13 -19.09 -16.76
C ARG A 70 -0.69 -17.77 -16.21
N ASP A 71 -1.50 -17.06 -17.00
CA ASP A 71 -2.12 -15.78 -16.64
C ASP A 71 -3.59 -15.95 -16.21
N SER A 72 -4.08 -17.21 -16.12
CA SER A 72 -5.44 -17.54 -15.68
C SER A 72 -5.60 -17.38 -14.17
N LEU A 73 -6.78 -16.97 -13.75
CA LEU A 73 -7.22 -16.93 -12.36
C LEU A 73 -7.72 -18.27 -11.82
N GLU A 74 -7.83 -19.30 -12.64
CA GLU A 74 -8.37 -20.61 -12.20
C GLU A 74 -7.63 -21.21 -11.01
N PRO A 75 -6.26 -21.28 -10.98
CA PRO A 75 -5.53 -21.80 -9.83
C PRO A 75 -5.72 -20.92 -8.57
N VAL A 76 -5.84 -19.60 -8.77
CA VAL A 76 -6.06 -18.64 -7.67
C VAL A 76 -7.48 -18.83 -7.09
N ALA A 77 -8.48 -19.10 -7.92
CA ALA A 77 -9.84 -19.41 -7.47
C ALA A 77 -9.89 -20.67 -6.61
N ALA A 78 -9.12 -21.71 -6.98
CA ALA A 78 -8.98 -22.93 -6.17
C ALA A 78 -8.39 -22.65 -4.79
N THR A 79 -7.32 -21.85 -4.72
CA THR A 79 -6.72 -21.41 -3.44
C THR A 79 -7.70 -20.56 -2.63
N ALA A 80 -8.44 -19.67 -3.30
CA ALA A 80 -9.44 -18.81 -2.65
C ALA A 80 -10.56 -19.63 -1.98
N ALA A 81 -10.98 -20.75 -2.57
CA ALA A 81 -11.95 -21.64 -1.95
C ALA A 81 -11.48 -22.17 -0.58
N GLY A 82 -10.21 -22.56 -0.46
CA GLY A 82 -9.59 -22.97 0.80
C GLY A 82 -9.55 -21.85 1.84
N VAL A 83 -9.10 -20.66 1.45
CA VAL A 83 -9.01 -19.49 2.34
C VAL A 83 -10.38 -19.00 2.79
N ILE A 84 -11.35 -18.92 1.87
CA ILE A 84 -12.72 -18.50 2.16
C ILE A 84 -13.46 -19.56 2.99
N GLY A 85 -13.08 -20.83 2.86
CA GLY A 85 -13.76 -21.96 3.53
C GLY A 85 -15.10 -22.32 2.86
N ARG A 86 -15.27 -22.00 1.56
CA ARG A 86 -16.45 -22.28 0.75
C ARG A 86 -16.06 -22.59 -0.68
N PRO A 87 -16.88 -23.40 -1.40
CA PRO A 87 -16.66 -23.62 -2.83
C PRO A 87 -16.65 -22.31 -3.60
N VAL A 88 -15.68 -22.16 -4.50
CA VAL A 88 -15.60 -21.07 -5.47
C VAL A 88 -15.65 -21.69 -6.86
N ALA A 89 -16.74 -21.46 -7.59
CA ALA A 89 -16.84 -21.85 -8.99
C ALA A 89 -15.95 -20.95 -9.88
N PHE A 90 -15.62 -21.43 -11.06
CA PHE A 90 -14.82 -20.66 -12.02
C PHE A 90 -15.52 -20.58 -13.37
N ALA A 91 -15.47 -19.40 -14.00
CA ALA A 91 -15.93 -19.20 -15.38
C ALA A 91 -14.76 -18.80 -16.26
N GLY A 92 -14.55 -19.52 -17.36
CA GLY A 92 -13.41 -19.36 -18.26
C GLY A 92 -13.38 -18.05 -19.06
N ASP A 93 -14.27 -17.09 -18.80
CA ASP A 93 -14.20 -15.71 -19.25
C ASP A 93 -14.88 -14.77 -18.25
N CYS A 94 -14.55 -13.47 -18.30
CA CYS A 94 -15.16 -12.46 -17.43
C CYS A 94 -16.37 -11.75 -18.08
N ILE A 95 -16.68 -12.02 -19.35
CA ILE A 95 -17.87 -11.54 -20.08
C ILE A 95 -18.35 -12.61 -21.05
N GLY A 96 -19.54 -12.40 -21.63
CA GLY A 96 -20.09 -13.25 -22.68
C GLY A 96 -20.68 -14.57 -22.17
N GLU A 97 -20.86 -15.53 -23.07
CA GLU A 97 -21.63 -16.75 -22.81
C GLU A 97 -21.11 -17.58 -21.62
N ALA A 98 -19.80 -17.71 -21.48
CA ALA A 98 -19.18 -18.47 -20.38
C ALA A 98 -19.54 -17.88 -19.01
N ALA A 99 -19.47 -16.56 -18.86
CA ALA A 99 -19.86 -15.86 -17.65
C ALA A 99 -21.39 -15.92 -17.44
N ASP A 100 -22.17 -15.59 -18.47
CA ASP A 100 -23.64 -15.56 -18.43
C ASP A 100 -24.22 -16.90 -17.97
N LYS A 101 -23.74 -18.02 -18.56
CA LYS A 101 -24.19 -19.38 -18.23
C LYS A 101 -23.90 -19.77 -16.80
N THR A 102 -22.69 -19.46 -16.31
CA THR A 102 -22.29 -19.82 -14.95
C THR A 102 -23.06 -18.99 -13.92
N ILE A 103 -23.23 -17.68 -14.18
CA ILE A 103 -24.00 -16.78 -13.31
C ILE A 103 -25.47 -17.16 -13.24
N ALA A 104 -26.08 -17.59 -14.36
CA ALA A 104 -27.47 -18.02 -14.38
C ALA A 104 -27.73 -19.24 -13.50
N ALA A 105 -26.75 -20.11 -13.32
CA ALA A 105 -26.84 -21.30 -12.46
C ALA A 105 -26.63 -21.01 -10.97
N MET A 106 -26.15 -19.82 -10.56
CA MET A 106 -25.85 -19.48 -9.18
C MET A 106 -27.11 -19.41 -8.30
N ARG A 107 -26.96 -19.89 -7.08
CA ARG A 107 -27.93 -19.78 -5.99
C ARG A 107 -27.50 -18.70 -4.97
N PRO A 108 -28.40 -18.17 -4.16
CA PRO A 108 -28.01 -17.28 -3.05
C PRO A 108 -26.95 -17.94 -2.17
N GLY A 109 -25.87 -17.21 -1.89
CA GLY A 109 -24.71 -17.68 -1.13
C GLY A 109 -23.59 -18.33 -1.94
N ASP A 110 -23.80 -18.58 -3.24
CA ASP A 110 -22.75 -19.10 -4.12
C ASP A 110 -21.69 -18.04 -4.43
N ILE A 111 -20.47 -18.51 -4.67
CA ILE A 111 -19.30 -17.70 -5.01
C ILE A 111 -18.75 -18.17 -6.36
N LEU A 112 -18.57 -17.24 -7.27
CA LEU A 112 -18.01 -17.46 -8.61
C LEU A 112 -16.81 -16.53 -8.82
N CYS A 113 -15.70 -17.06 -9.28
CA CYS A 113 -14.58 -16.27 -9.79
C CYS A 113 -14.65 -16.25 -11.33
N LEU A 114 -14.65 -15.05 -11.90
CA LEU A 114 -14.53 -14.87 -13.34
C LEU A 114 -13.05 -14.87 -13.74
N GLU A 115 -12.79 -15.14 -15.02
CA GLU A 115 -11.43 -15.13 -15.57
C GLU A 115 -10.83 -13.71 -15.56
N ASN A 116 -9.50 -13.65 -15.69
CA ASN A 116 -8.67 -12.46 -15.67
C ASN A 116 -9.20 -11.34 -16.57
N THR A 117 -9.65 -10.25 -15.97
CA THR A 117 -10.20 -9.09 -16.69
C THR A 117 -9.23 -8.49 -17.70
N ARG A 118 -7.91 -8.64 -17.47
CA ARG A 118 -6.86 -8.16 -18.39
C ARG A 118 -6.68 -8.98 -19.65
N PHE A 119 -7.37 -10.11 -19.81
CA PHE A 119 -7.45 -10.77 -21.10
C PHE A 119 -8.23 -9.93 -22.12
N HIS A 120 -8.99 -8.96 -21.67
CA HIS A 120 -9.69 -8.00 -22.51
C HIS A 120 -8.98 -6.64 -22.50
N ALA A 121 -8.60 -6.15 -23.68
CA ALA A 121 -7.92 -4.85 -23.83
C ALA A 121 -8.75 -3.67 -23.31
N GLY A 122 -10.07 -3.83 -23.22
CA GLY A 122 -11.00 -2.84 -22.67
C GLY A 122 -10.84 -2.59 -21.18
N GLU A 123 -10.30 -3.53 -20.42
CA GLU A 123 -10.08 -3.38 -18.97
C GLU A 123 -9.19 -2.18 -18.65
N ALA A 124 -7.97 -2.16 -19.20
CA ALA A 124 -7.00 -1.11 -18.92
C ALA A 124 -7.37 0.26 -19.52
N LYS A 125 -8.20 0.25 -20.57
CA LYS A 125 -8.65 1.47 -21.26
C LYS A 125 -9.93 2.05 -20.68
N ASN A 126 -10.51 1.41 -19.67
CA ASN A 126 -11.84 1.75 -19.15
C ASN A 126 -12.89 1.86 -20.28
N ASP A 127 -12.84 0.91 -21.23
CA ASP A 127 -13.65 0.94 -22.44
C ASP A 127 -15.14 0.86 -22.09
N PRO A 128 -15.98 1.79 -22.59
CA PRO A 128 -17.40 1.82 -22.23
C PRO A 128 -18.19 0.59 -22.61
N ALA A 129 -17.82 -0.09 -23.73
CA ALA A 129 -18.51 -1.29 -24.15
C ALA A 129 -18.14 -2.48 -23.26
N PHE A 130 -16.88 -2.57 -22.84
CA PHE A 130 -16.43 -3.58 -21.88
C PHE A 130 -17.03 -3.34 -20.49
N VAL A 131 -17.08 -2.10 -20.02
CA VAL A 131 -17.78 -1.73 -18.77
C VAL A 131 -19.25 -2.13 -18.82
N ALA A 132 -19.94 -1.86 -19.93
CA ALA A 132 -21.34 -2.25 -20.10
C ALA A 132 -21.53 -3.78 -20.10
N ALA A 133 -20.61 -4.51 -20.73
CA ALA A 133 -20.63 -5.98 -20.74
C ALA A 133 -20.45 -6.55 -19.32
N LEU A 134 -19.52 -6.00 -18.52
CA LEU A 134 -19.34 -6.39 -17.12
C LEU A 134 -20.57 -6.01 -16.26
N ALA A 135 -21.09 -4.77 -16.41
CA ALA A 135 -22.22 -4.27 -15.61
C ALA A 135 -23.49 -5.12 -15.78
N ARG A 136 -23.70 -5.73 -16.94
CA ARG A 136 -24.82 -6.63 -17.23
C ARG A 136 -24.84 -7.88 -16.33
N LEU A 137 -23.69 -8.28 -15.81
CA LEU A 137 -23.51 -9.48 -15.00
C LEU A 137 -23.95 -9.31 -13.54
N GLY A 138 -24.14 -8.08 -13.07
CA GLY A 138 -24.45 -7.78 -11.68
C GLY A 138 -25.55 -6.76 -11.49
N ASP A 139 -26.05 -6.70 -10.25
CA ASP A 139 -27.06 -5.75 -9.81
C ASP A 139 -26.46 -4.69 -8.88
N ILE A 140 -25.32 -5.03 -8.22
CA ILE A 140 -24.57 -4.22 -7.28
C ILE A 140 -23.09 -4.39 -7.57
N TYR A 141 -22.30 -3.34 -7.35
CA TYR A 141 -20.86 -3.36 -7.42
C TYR A 141 -20.25 -3.10 -6.03
N VAL A 142 -19.26 -3.91 -5.66
CA VAL A 142 -18.45 -3.74 -4.45
C VAL A 142 -16.98 -3.66 -4.84
N ASN A 143 -16.33 -2.55 -4.52
CA ASN A 143 -14.88 -2.41 -4.70
C ASN A 143 -14.18 -2.77 -3.39
N ASP A 144 -13.38 -3.84 -3.42
CA ASP A 144 -12.58 -4.32 -2.29
C ASP A 144 -11.08 -4.39 -2.62
N ALA A 145 -10.67 -3.71 -3.69
CA ALA A 145 -9.30 -3.71 -4.21
C ALA A 145 -8.68 -2.32 -4.20
N PHE A 146 -8.38 -1.78 -3.00
CA PHE A 146 -7.73 -0.48 -2.87
C PHE A 146 -6.40 -0.41 -3.63
N SER A 147 -5.62 -1.49 -3.65
CA SER A 147 -4.36 -1.59 -4.41
C SER A 147 -4.50 -1.31 -5.91
N ALA A 148 -5.70 -1.52 -6.48
CA ALA A 148 -6.00 -1.24 -7.88
C ALA A 148 -6.73 0.10 -8.09
N ALA A 149 -7.14 0.80 -7.02
CA ALA A 149 -7.99 1.98 -7.08
C ALA A 149 -7.30 3.24 -7.66
N HIS A 150 -5.96 3.22 -7.76
CA HIS A 150 -5.19 4.30 -8.38
C HIS A 150 -5.30 4.33 -9.92
N ARG A 151 -5.94 3.34 -10.52
CA ARG A 151 -6.12 3.24 -11.97
C ARG A 151 -7.59 3.31 -12.35
N ALA A 152 -7.92 4.14 -13.33
CA ALA A 152 -9.25 4.18 -13.94
C ALA A 152 -9.42 3.01 -14.91
N ASN A 153 -9.59 1.79 -14.37
CA ASN A 153 -9.87 0.59 -15.16
C ASN A 153 -11.37 0.30 -15.19
N ALA A 154 -11.83 -0.48 -16.17
CA ALA A 154 -13.23 -0.84 -16.32
C ALA A 154 -13.81 -1.52 -15.07
N SER A 155 -13.06 -2.47 -14.49
CA SER A 155 -13.49 -3.22 -13.30
C SER A 155 -13.30 -2.47 -11.98
N THR A 156 -12.62 -1.32 -11.95
CA THR A 156 -12.39 -0.51 -10.74
C THR A 156 -13.26 0.75 -10.73
N GLU A 157 -13.07 1.63 -11.70
CA GLU A 157 -13.75 2.93 -11.78
C GLU A 157 -15.01 2.85 -12.64
N GLY A 158 -14.91 2.25 -13.84
CA GLY A 158 -16.01 2.22 -14.79
C GLY A 158 -17.29 1.58 -14.26
N LEU A 159 -17.18 0.42 -13.56
CA LEU A 159 -18.32 -0.26 -12.96
C LEU A 159 -18.98 0.55 -11.84
N ALA A 160 -18.21 1.31 -11.07
CA ALA A 160 -18.76 2.12 -9.99
C ALA A 160 -19.68 3.26 -10.48
N HIS A 161 -19.52 3.69 -11.74
CA HIS A 161 -20.41 4.66 -12.40
C HIS A 161 -21.63 4.02 -13.07
N LYS A 162 -21.69 2.69 -13.18
CA LYS A 162 -22.80 1.98 -13.84
C LYS A 162 -23.75 1.29 -12.90
N LEU A 163 -23.29 0.90 -11.73
CA LEU A 163 -24.07 0.16 -10.74
C LEU A 163 -24.04 0.88 -9.38
N PRO A 164 -25.05 0.63 -8.50
CA PRO A 164 -24.93 1.03 -7.10
C PRO A 164 -23.62 0.49 -6.52
N ALA A 165 -22.71 1.40 -6.12
CA ALA A 165 -21.35 1.08 -5.75
C ALA A 165 -21.11 1.23 -4.24
N TYR A 166 -20.36 0.28 -3.67
CA TYR A 166 -20.06 0.20 -2.25
C TYR A 166 -18.60 -0.19 -2.03
N ALA A 167 -18.01 0.24 -0.92
CA ALA A 167 -16.73 -0.24 -0.44
C ALA A 167 -16.89 -1.60 0.24
N GLY A 168 -16.05 -2.57 -0.10
CA GLY A 168 -15.88 -3.80 0.66
C GLY A 168 -15.12 -3.55 1.97
N ARG A 169 -14.97 -4.56 2.82
CA ARG A 169 -14.36 -4.41 4.15
C ARG A 169 -12.88 -4.07 4.10
N ALA A 170 -12.13 -4.65 3.16
CA ALA A 170 -10.72 -4.30 2.97
C ALA A 170 -10.57 -2.85 2.46
N MET A 171 -11.37 -2.43 1.48
CA MET A 171 -11.41 -1.05 1.00
C MET A 171 -11.81 -0.08 2.11
N GLN A 172 -12.83 -0.40 2.90
CA GLN A 172 -13.28 0.41 4.03
C GLN A 172 -12.18 0.60 5.06
N ALA A 173 -11.49 -0.49 5.45
CA ALA A 173 -10.40 -0.43 6.42
C ALA A 173 -9.24 0.47 5.96
N GLU A 174 -8.87 0.38 4.66
CA GLU A 174 -7.87 1.28 4.06
C GLU A 174 -8.32 2.74 4.15
N LEU A 175 -9.54 3.04 3.67
CA LEU A 175 -10.06 4.41 3.64
C LEU A 175 -10.15 5.01 5.05
N GLU A 176 -10.65 4.26 6.03
CA GLU A 176 -10.74 4.72 7.42
C GLU A 176 -9.37 4.95 8.05
N ALA A 177 -8.39 4.07 7.78
CA ALA A 177 -7.02 4.25 8.26
C ALA A 177 -6.40 5.52 7.68
N LEU A 178 -6.58 5.73 6.38
CA LEU A 178 -6.04 6.88 5.67
C LEU A 178 -6.72 8.20 6.06
N GLU A 179 -8.03 8.19 6.29
CA GLU A 179 -8.76 9.36 6.82
C GLU A 179 -8.24 9.75 8.21
N ARG A 180 -8.07 8.76 9.11
CA ARG A 180 -7.50 8.99 10.45
C ARG A 180 -6.08 9.54 10.40
N ALA A 181 -5.29 9.12 9.40
CA ALA A 181 -3.89 9.51 9.29
C ALA A 181 -3.67 10.94 8.80
N LEU A 182 -4.48 11.42 7.85
CA LEU A 182 -4.21 12.68 7.16
C LEU A 182 -5.36 13.70 7.13
N GLN A 183 -6.62 13.25 7.25
CA GLN A 183 -7.76 14.17 7.23
C GLN A 183 -8.16 14.63 8.64
N ALA A 184 -8.14 13.71 9.62
CA ALA A 184 -8.48 13.99 11.00
C ALA A 184 -7.49 13.32 11.98
N PRO A 185 -6.15 13.56 11.84
CA PRO A 185 -5.16 12.92 12.67
C PRO A 185 -5.19 13.45 14.11
N GLN A 186 -4.86 12.58 15.05
CA GLN A 186 -4.45 13.03 16.37
C GLN A 186 -3.08 13.69 16.27
N ARG A 187 -2.95 14.92 16.74
CA ARG A 187 -1.71 15.69 16.64
C ARG A 187 -0.90 15.61 17.95
N PRO A 188 0.44 15.70 17.92
CA PRO A 188 1.28 15.95 16.72
C PRO A 188 1.36 14.74 15.78
N VAL A 189 1.54 15.02 14.47
CA VAL A 189 1.73 14.02 13.42
C VAL A 189 3.20 13.98 13.01
N ALA A 190 3.78 12.80 12.94
CA ALA A 190 5.09 12.59 12.32
C ALA A 190 4.96 11.69 11.09
N ALA A 191 5.84 11.90 10.11
CA ALA A 191 6.00 10.97 9.01
C ALA A 191 7.44 10.49 8.92
N ILE A 192 7.64 9.18 8.75
CA ILE A 192 8.92 8.59 8.34
C ILE A 192 8.85 8.34 6.85
N VAL A 193 9.80 8.91 6.12
CA VAL A 193 9.98 8.70 4.69
C VAL A 193 11.41 8.22 4.46
N GLY A 194 11.53 6.96 4.06
CA GLY A 194 12.80 6.34 3.72
C GLY A 194 12.84 5.90 2.26
N GLY A 195 13.93 5.29 1.86
CA GLY A 195 14.14 4.76 0.53
C GLY A 195 15.41 5.29 -0.15
N ALA A 196 15.66 4.84 -1.38
CA ALA A 196 16.93 5.07 -2.05
C ALA A 196 17.09 6.51 -2.58
N LYS A 197 16.02 7.11 -3.14
CA LYS A 197 16.11 8.32 -3.95
C LYS A 197 15.03 9.36 -3.62
N ILE A 198 15.42 10.64 -3.52
CA ILE A 198 14.50 11.77 -3.41
C ILE A 198 13.62 11.89 -4.65
N SER A 199 14.17 11.72 -5.84
CA SER A 199 13.46 11.88 -7.13
C SER A 199 12.18 11.05 -7.20
N SER A 200 12.16 9.90 -6.56
CA SER A 200 10.99 9.01 -6.54
C SER A 200 9.91 9.42 -5.51
N LYS A 201 10.18 10.42 -4.66
CA LYS A 201 9.30 10.80 -3.53
C LYS A 201 9.06 12.29 -3.38
N LEU A 202 9.35 13.09 -4.40
CA LEU A 202 9.20 14.55 -4.34
C LEU A 202 7.76 14.98 -4.05
N ASP A 203 6.78 14.37 -4.72
CA ASP A 203 5.36 14.66 -4.51
C ASP A 203 4.93 14.29 -3.08
N LEU A 204 5.39 13.13 -2.60
CA LEU A 204 5.14 12.65 -1.24
C LEU A 204 5.68 13.64 -0.20
N LEU A 205 6.96 14.02 -0.31
CA LEU A 205 7.59 14.97 0.61
C LEU A 205 6.88 16.32 0.60
N GLY A 206 6.53 16.82 -0.60
CA GLY A 206 5.82 18.07 -0.77
C GLY A 206 4.45 18.06 -0.09
N ASN A 207 3.67 16.99 -0.27
CA ASN A 207 2.35 16.87 0.36
C ASN A 207 2.44 16.70 1.87
N LEU A 208 3.34 15.83 2.36
CA LEU A 208 3.50 15.58 3.79
C LEU A 208 3.93 16.81 4.56
N LEU A 209 4.82 17.64 4.02
CA LEU A 209 5.24 18.91 4.65
C LEU A 209 4.07 19.85 4.96
N THR A 210 2.96 19.73 4.24
CA THR A 210 1.76 20.55 4.53
C THR A 210 0.89 19.96 5.64
N LYS A 211 1.11 18.69 6.01
CA LYS A 211 0.18 17.90 6.85
C LYS A 211 0.75 17.46 8.19
N VAL A 212 2.09 17.32 8.29
CA VAL A 212 2.74 16.80 9.48
C VAL A 212 3.54 17.88 10.22
N GLU A 213 3.75 17.72 11.51
CA GLU A 213 4.62 18.59 12.31
C GLU A 213 6.09 18.20 12.16
N THR A 214 6.38 16.90 12.02
CA THR A 214 7.74 16.39 11.90
C THR A 214 7.86 15.41 10.73
N LEU A 215 8.87 15.62 9.88
CA LEU A 215 9.23 14.72 8.80
C LEU A 215 10.60 14.10 9.10
N ILE A 216 10.63 12.78 9.25
CA ILE A 216 11.84 12.00 9.51
C ILE A 216 12.28 11.40 8.17
N ILE A 217 13.51 11.67 7.77
CA ILE A 217 14.04 11.21 6.48
C ILE A 217 15.18 10.22 6.73
N GLY A 218 15.06 9.02 6.15
CA GLY A 218 16.01 7.94 6.25
C GLY A 218 16.39 7.32 4.90
N GLY A 219 17.19 6.27 4.95
CA GLY A 219 17.67 5.56 3.77
C GLY A 219 18.60 6.40 2.89
N GLY A 220 18.85 5.93 1.67
CA GLY A 220 19.75 6.60 0.73
C GLY A 220 19.35 8.03 0.38
N MET A 221 18.07 8.36 0.44
CA MET A 221 17.60 9.73 0.20
C MET A 221 18.08 10.72 1.28
N ALA A 222 18.29 10.27 2.52
CA ALA A 222 18.83 11.12 3.59
C ALA A 222 20.24 11.63 3.25
N ASN A 223 21.03 10.85 2.50
CA ASN A 223 22.37 11.24 2.08
C ASN A 223 22.35 12.48 1.18
N THR A 224 21.34 12.60 0.31
CA THR A 224 21.18 13.79 -0.55
C THR A 224 20.84 15.03 0.31
N PHE A 225 20.05 14.89 1.37
CA PHE A 225 19.79 15.99 2.31
C PHE A 225 21.02 16.37 3.12
N LEU A 226 21.80 15.40 3.59
CA LEU A 226 23.08 15.65 4.29
C LEU A 226 24.07 16.36 3.38
N ALA A 227 24.22 15.92 2.14
CA ALA A 227 25.07 16.57 1.14
C ALA A 227 24.58 18.00 0.81
N ALA A 228 23.26 18.22 0.76
CA ALA A 228 22.68 19.55 0.56
C ALA A 228 22.99 20.52 1.72
N GLN A 229 23.23 19.99 2.93
CA GLN A 229 23.73 20.74 4.09
C GLN A 229 25.27 20.90 4.11
N GLY A 230 25.98 20.41 3.09
CA GLY A 230 27.45 20.50 3.01
C GLY A 230 28.20 19.37 3.72
N LYS A 231 27.51 18.30 4.12
CA LYS A 231 28.17 17.12 4.72
C LYS A 231 28.79 16.25 3.63
N THR A 232 29.93 15.63 3.94
CA THR A 232 30.50 14.59 3.10
C THR A 232 29.70 13.31 3.27
N VAL A 233 29.34 12.64 2.14
CA VAL A 233 28.60 11.38 2.15
C VAL A 233 29.41 10.22 1.54
N GLY A 234 30.70 10.44 1.29
CA GLY A 234 31.61 9.43 0.74
C GLY A 234 31.11 8.86 -0.60
N ARG A 235 31.07 7.53 -0.69
CA ARG A 235 30.57 6.78 -1.83
C ARG A 235 29.09 6.40 -1.72
N SER A 236 28.38 6.98 -0.77
CA SER A 236 26.96 6.72 -0.56
C SER A 236 26.13 7.11 -1.77
N LEU A 237 25.00 6.44 -1.96
CA LEU A 237 23.98 6.85 -2.92
C LEU A 237 23.56 8.31 -2.62
N CYS A 238 23.73 9.19 -3.61
CA CYS A 238 23.40 10.60 -3.51
C CYS A 238 23.01 11.14 -4.89
N GLU A 239 21.88 11.87 -4.96
CA GLU A 239 21.42 12.51 -6.18
C GLU A 239 21.95 13.95 -6.24
N ALA A 240 23.17 14.13 -6.78
CA ALA A 240 23.86 15.42 -6.79
C ALA A 240 23.05 16.53 -7.51
N ASP A 241 22.33 16.19 -8.57
CA ASP A 241 21.49 17.11 -9.32
C ASP A 241 20.29 17.62 -8.52
N LEU A 242 19.91 16.92 -7.44
CA LEU A 242 18.78 17.27 -6.56
C LEU A 242 19.21 17.98 -5.27
N LEU A 243 20.48 18.35 -5.09
CA LEU A 243 20.90 19.13 -3.93
C LEU A 243 20.17 20.48 -3.79
N PRO A 244 19.91 21.25 -4.88
CA PRO A 244 19.09 22.45 -4.78
C PRO A 244 17.67 22.14 -4.29
N THR A 245 17.03 21.11 -4.82
CA THR A 245 15.69 20.67 -4.42
C THR A 245 15.63 20.27 -2.95
N ALA A 246 16.65 19.54 -2.47
CA ALA A 246 16.74 19.17 -1.04
C ALA A 246 16.87 20.41 -0.14
N ARG A 247 17.66 21.43 -0.55
CA ARG A 247 17.74 22.71 0.17
C ARG A 247 16.41 23.44 0.21
N ASP A 248 15.67 23.46 -0.91
CA ASP A 248 14.36 24.09 -0.99
C ASP A 248 13.35 23.41 -0.07
N ILE A 249 13.38 22.08 0.01
CA ILE A 249 12.53 21.30 0.95
C ILE A 249 12.86 21.67 2.40
N LEU A 250 14.14 21.71 2.77
CA LEU A 250 14.59 22.12 4.11
C LEU A 250 14.17 23.54 4.45
N ALA A 251 14.30 24.47 3.48
CA ALA A 251 13.91 25.87 3.66
C ALA A 251 12.37 26.00 3.82
N LYS A 252 11.59 25.28 2.99
CA LYS A 252 10.13 25.28 3.10
C LYS A 252 9.66 24.75 4.45
N ALA A 253 10.25 23.65 4.93
CA ALA A 253 9.95 23.11 6.25
C ALA A 253 10.19 24.15 7.35
N LYS A 254 11.38 24.76 7.38
CA LYS A 254 11.73 25.81 8.34
C LYS A 254 10.78 26.99 8.31
N ASN A 255 10.45 27.49 7.11
CA ASN A 255 9.57 28.64 6.92
C ASN A 255 8.12 28.37 7.33
N SER A 256 7.69 27.10 7.27
CA SER A 256 6.35 26.65 7.70
C SER A 256 6.30 26.15 9.14
N GLY A 257 7.39 26.28 9.91
CA GLY A 257 7.46 25.81 11.29
C GLY A 257 7.36 24.27 11.42
N ARG A 258 7.86 23.54 10.40
CA ARG A 258 7.92 22.08 10.39
C ARG A 258 9.33 21.59 10.62
N ASP A 259 9.46 20.52 11.38
CA ASP A 259 10.75 19.91 11.65
C ASP A 259 11.08 18.85 10.59
N ILE A 260 12.31 18.89 10.06
CA ILE A 260 12.91 17.78 9.33
C ILE A 260 14.00 17.16 10.20
N VAL A 261 13.83 15.88 10.51
CA VAL A 261 14.78 15.09 11.27
C VAL A 261 15.63 14.28 10.33
N LEU A 262 16.92 14.59 10.28
CA LEU A 262 17.94 13.87 9.53
C LEU A 262 18.83 13.06 10.48
N PRO A 263 19.50 11.99 10.01
CA PRO A 263 20.48 11.27 10.79
C PRO A 263 21.60 12.19 11.30
N VAL A 264 22.08 11.91 12.51
CA VAL A 264 23.23 12.60 13.15
C VAL A 264 24.46 11.69 13.23
N ASP A 265 24.25 10.39 13.06
CA ASP A 265 25.27 9.36 12.92
C ASP A 265 24.77 8.29 11.94
N ALA A 266 25.67 7.47 11.46
CA ALA A 266 25.40 6.47 10.46
C ALA A 266 26.21 5.20 10.68
N VAL A 267 25.67 4.07 10.26
CA VAL A 267 26.39 2.82 10.09
C VAL A 267 26.97 2.84 8.68
N VAL A 268 28.31 2.79 8.58
CA VAL A 268 29.02 2.85 7.32
C VAL A 268 29.82 1.58 7.04
N ALA A 269 29.90 1.24 5.77
CA ALA A 269 30.76 0.18 5.26
C ALA A 269 31.32 0.56 3.89
N GLN A 270 32.27 -0.23 3.36
CA GLN A 270 32.84 0.01 2.04
C GLN A 270 32.09 -0.70 0.90
N LYS A 271 31.17 -1.62 1.24
CA LYS A 271 30.38 -2.40 0.29
C LYS A 271 28.99 -2.66 0.88
N LEU A 272 27.98 -2.72 0.03
CA LEU A 272 26.62 -3.16 0.39
C LEU A 272 26.54 -4.69 0.24
N VAL A 273 26.92 -5.40 1.29
CA VAL A 273 26.89 -6.88 1.40
C VAL A 273 26.60 -7.21 2.85
N ALA A 274 25.81 -8.26 3.11
CA ALA A 274 25.54 -8.72 4.46
C ALA A 274 26.84 -9.12 5.20
N HIS A 275 26.84 -8.84 6.51
CA HIS A 275 27.94 -9.19 7.44
C HIS A 275 29.32 -8.60 7.07
N VAL A 276 29.36 -7.56 6.25
CA VAL A 276 30.62 -6.83 5.97
C VAL A 276 31.05 -6.04 7.22
N PRO A 277 32.37 -5.86 7.46
CA PRO A 277 32.84 -4.98 8.51
C PRO A 277 32.23 -3.59 8.38
N SER A 278 31.56 -3.15 9.42
CA SER A 278 30.89 -1.85 9.51
C SER A 278 31.28 -1.11 10.77
N ARG A 279 31.06 0.20 10.82
CA ARG A 279 31.30 1.02 11.98
C ARG A 279 30.30 2.16 12.06
N VAL A 280 30.05 2.63 13.28
CA VAL A 280 29.24 3.81 13.54
C VAL A 280 30.12 5.04 13.51
N VAL A 281 29.69 6.07 12.81
CA VAL A 281 30.38 7.36 12.71
C VAL A 281 29.41 8.53 12.78
N SER A 282 29.86 9.69 13.24
CA SER A 282 29.10 10.93 13.07
C SER A 282 28.93 11.26 11.60
N VAL A 283 27.80 11.88 11.21
CA VAL A 283 27.62 12.37 9.83
C VAL A 283 28.63 13.46 9.44
N ASP A 284 29.39 14.00 10.41
CA ASP A 284 30.50 14.94 10.18
C ASP A 284 31.84 14.23 9.88
N GLU A 285 31.90 12.91 10.09
CA GLU A 285 33.13 12.10 10.03
C GLU A 285 33.06 10.99 8.97
N ILE A 286 32.17 11.10 7.99
CA ILE A 286 32.05 10.14 6.89
C ILE A 286 33.30 10.19 6.03
N GLY A 287 33.98 9.06 5.89
CA GLY A 287 35.17 8.94 5.05
C GLY A 287 34.86 8.93 3.57
N ALA A 288 35.84 9.32 2.75
CA ALA A 288 35.68 9.39 1.28
C ALA A 288 35.32 8.03 0.63
N THR A 289 35.72 6.93 1.27
CA THR A 289 35.45 5.55 0.76
C THR A 289 34.24 4.89 1.43
N ASP A 290 33.63 5.55 2.41
CA ASP A 290 32.50 5.01 3.15
C ASP A 290 31.19 5.09 2.35
N MET A 291 30.32 4.13 2.58
CA MET A 291 28.93 4.14 2.17
C MET A 291 28.05 4.16 3.40
N ILE A 292 27.17 5.14 3.54
CA ILE A 292 26.13 5.18 4.54
C ILE A 292 25.07 4.13 4.18
N LEU A 293 24.88 3.12 5.03
CA LEU A 293 23.99 2.01 4.77
C LEU A 293 22.85 1.89 5.75
N ASP A 294 22.99 2.51 6.97
CA ASP A 294 21.89 2.63 7.93
C ASP A 294 22.09 3.87 8.79
N ILE A 295 21.06 4.25 9.53
CA ILE A 295 21.17 5.26 10.58
C ILE A 295 21.90 4.68 11.80
N GLY A 296 22.66 5.50 12.52
CA GLY A 296 23.34 5.08 13.72
C GLY A 296 22.46 5.15 14.98
N PRO A 297 22.92 4.61 16.12
CA PRO A 297 22.14 4.51 17.36
C PRO A 297 21.68 5.85 17.91
N ARG A 298 22.48 6.93 17.80
CA ARG A 298 22.07 8.28 18.23
C ARG A 298 20.93 8.83 17.35
N SER A 299 20.91 8.46 16.07
CA SER A 299 19.82 8.79 15.15
C SER A 299 18.55 8.03 15.53
N VAL A 300 18.67 6.74 15.89
CA VAL A 300 17.57 5.94 16.43
C VAL A 300 16.99 6.58 17.69
N GLU A 301 17.82 6.88 18.68
CA GLU A 301 17.38 7.56 19.91
C GLU A 301 16.64 8.87 19.63
N ARG A 302 17.14 9.65 18.67
CA ARG A 302 16.49 10.90 18.24
C ARG A 302 15.11 10.65 17.63
N VAL A 303 14.99 9.65 16.76
CA VAL A 303 13.70 9.28 16.13
C VAL A 303 12.73 8.78 17.20
N VAL A 304 13.14 7.88 18.08
CA VAL A 304 12.32 7.36 19.19
C VAL A 304 11.85 8.48 20.11
N SER A 305 12.71 9.45 20.41
CA SER A 305 12.33 10.66 21.17
C SER A 305 11.26 11.50 20.48
N VAL A 306 11.26 11.56 19.14
CA VAL A 306 10.18 12.21 18.37
C VAL A 306 8.90 11.39 18.49
N LEU A 307 8.97 10.06 18.31
CA LEU A 307 7.80 9.18 18.40
C LEU A 307 7.11 9.24 19.76
N ALA A 308 7.88 9.35 20.84
CA ALA A 308 7.35 9.45 22.21
C ALA A 308 6.41 10.65 22.46
N ARG A 309 6.54 11.72 21.67
CA ARG A 309 5.67 12.91 21.72
C ARG A 309 4.70 13.02 20.56
N THR A 310 4.74 12.06 19.64
CA THR A 310 3.85 11.96 18.45
C THR A 310 2.56 11.24 18.83
N LYS A 311 1.45 11.59 18.19
CA LYS A 311 0.15 10.91 18.33
C LYS A 311 -0.26 10.11 17.11
N THR A 312 0.20 10.51 15.92
CA THR A 312 -0.03 9.79 14.68
C THR A 312 1.27 9.68 13.88
N LEU A 313 1.66 8.47 13.54
CA LEU A 313 2.82 8.18 12.71
C LEU A 313 2.37 7.63 11.34
N LEU A 314 2.87 8.25 10.28
CA LEU A 314 2.85 7.72 8.93
C LEU A 314 4.23 7.17 8.58
N TRP A 315 4.32 5.95 8.04
CA TRP A 315 5.61 5.35 7.71
C TRP A 315 5.62 4.80 6.28
N ASN A 316 6.54 5.34 5.48
CA ASN A 316 6.79 4.87 4.11
C ASN A 316 8.28 4.81 3.78
N GLY A 317 8.83 3.62 3.73
CA GLY A 317 10.22 3.30 3.38
C GLY A 317 11.13 3.06 4.59
N PRO A 318 12.10 2.15 4.45
CA PRO A 318 13.06 1.80 5.49
C PRO A 318 14.07 2.93 5.74
N LEU A 319 14.72 2.88 6.91
CA LEU A 319 15.72 3.87 7.35
C LEU A 319 17.14 3.51 6.92
N GLY A 320 17.36 2.23 6.57
CA GLY A 320 18.63 1.68 6.09
C GLY A 320 18.44 0.67 4.98
N ALA A 321 19.51 -0.01 4.60
CA ALA A 321 19.51 -1.11 3.63
C ALA A 321 19.07 -2.42 4.28
N PHE A 322 17.81 -2.45 4.72
CA PHE A 322 17.22 -3.44 5.62
C PHE A 322 17.29 -4.90 5.10
N GLU A 323 17.58 -5.10 3.82
CA GLU A 323 17.76 -6.44 3.23
C GLU A 323 19.12 -7.06 3.56
N TYR A 324 20.05 -6.28 4.17
CA TYR A 324 21.42 -6.69 4.43
C TYR A 324 21.82 -6.44 5.89
N GLU A 325 21.89 -7.49 6.70
CA GLU A 325 22.41 -7.37 8.07
C GLU A 325 23.89 -6.85 8.09
N PRO A 326 24.24 -5.92 8.99
CA PRO A 326 23.45 -5.35 10.10
C PRO A 326 22.79 -3.99 9.76
N PHE A 327 22.52 -3.69 8.49
CA PHE A 327 21.98 -2.40 8.02
C PHE A 327 20.45 -2.31 8.10
N ASP A 328 19.81 -3.27 8.75
CA ASP A 328 18.41 -3.33 9.13
C ASP A 328 18.14 -2.77 10.54
N ASN A 329 19.17 -2.71 11.41
CA ASN A 329 19.05 -2.41 12.83
C ASN A 329 18.31 -1.11 13.10
N GLY A 330 18.65 -0.03 12.40
CA GLY A 330 17.97 1.26 12.58
C GLY A 330 16.48 1.20 12.26
N THR A 331 16.10 0.46 11.23
CA THR A 331 14.69 0.26 10.88
C THR A 331 13.98 -0.59 11.91
N VAL A 332 14.60 -1.70 12.37
CA VAL A 332 14.03 -2.62 13.36
C VAL A 332 13.80 -1.93 14.69
N GLU A 333 14.82 -1.26 15.26
CA GLU A 333 14.72 -0.60 16.55
C GLU A 333 13.64 0.50 16.57
N VAL A 334 13.55 1.30 15.51
CA VAL A 334 12.51 2.32 15.40
C VAL A 334 11.13 1.68 15.24
N ALA A 335 11.03 0.57 14.51
CA ALA A 335 9.76 -0.14 14.31
C ALA A 335 9.26 -0.80 15.60
N GLU A 336 10.16 -1.39 16.39
CA GLU A 336 9.85 -1.93 17.73
C GLU A 336 9.35 -0.84 18.66
N ALA A 337 10.05 0.30 18.75
CA ALA A 337 9.63 1.44 19.58
C ALA A 337 8.26 1.99 19.15
N ALA A 338 7.99 2.09 17.83
CA ALA A 338 6.68 2.51 17.33
C ALA A 338 5.57 1.50 17.70
N ALA A 339 5.88 0.20 17.61
CA ALA A 339 4.95 -0.86 17.99
C ALA A 339 4.64 -0.86 19.49
N GLU A 340 5.65 -0.67 20.36
CA GLU A 340 5.45 -0.54 21.81
C GLU A 340 4.55 0.64 22.17
N LEU A 341 4.77 1.80 21.56
CA LEU A 341 3.91 2.97 21.73
C LEU A 341 2.49 2.73 21.25
N THR A 342 2.32 1.94 20.20
CA THR A 342 1.01 1.57 19.65
C THR A 342 0.28 0.63 20.59
N ASP A 343 0.93 -0.44 21.07
CA ASP A 343 0.38 -1.38 22.04
C ASP A 343 -0.03 -0.68 23.34
N ALA A 344 0.73 0.34 23.75
CA ALA A 344 0.42 1.19 24.90
C ALA A 344 -0.73 2.19 24.63
N GLY A 345 -1.31 2.23 23.43
CA GLY A 345 -2.37 3.17 23.05
C GLY A 345 -1.92 4.64 22.96
N LYS A 346 -0.61 4.89 22.89
CA LYS A 346 -0.02 6.25 22.88
C LYS A 346 0.21 6.80 21.49
N LEU A 347 0.31 5.92 20.48
CA LEU A 347 0.63 6.26 19.09
C LEU A 347 -0.31 5.50 18.14
N VAL A 348 -0.89 6.21 17.18
CA VAL A 348 -1.59 5.62 16.04
C VAL A 348 -0.56 5.47 14.92
N THR A 349 -0.33 4.24 14.47
CA THR A 349 0.69 3.94 13.45
C THR A 349 0.05 3.44 12.17
N ILE A 350 0.34 4.10 11.05
CA ILE A 350 -0.10 3.70 9.71
C ILE A 350 1.15 3.59 8.84
N ALA A 351 1.37 2.39 8.30
CA ALA A 351 2.50 2.10 7.44
C ALA A 351 2.05 1.52 6.10
N GLY A 352 2.84 1.74 5.05
CA GLY A 352 2.57 1.15 3.75
C GLY A 352 3.71 1.37 2.75
N GLY A 353 3.60 0.66 1.63
CA GLY A 353 4.67 0.51 0.65
C GLY A 353 5.38 -0.84 0.79
N GLY A 354 5.75 -1.46 -0.33
CA GLY A 354 6.30 -2.81 -0.35
C GLY A 354 7.48 -3.00 0.59
N ASP A 355 8.50 -2.16 0.47
CA ASP A 355 9.72 -2.23 1.29
C ASP A 355 9.44 -1.98 2.78
N THR A 356 8.49 -1.06 3.08
CA THR A 356 8.07 -0.78 4.46
C THR A 356 7.44 -2.02 5.09
N VAL A 357 6.49 -2.63 4.38
CA VAL A 357 5.79 -3.83 4.88
C VAL A 357 6.75 -4.99 5.03
N ALA A 358 7.68 -5.18 4.08
CA ALA A 358 8.72 -6.20 4.16
C ALA A 358 9.62 -6.00 5.40
N ALA A 359 10.07 -4.76 5.64
CA ALA A 359 10.90 -4.43 6.80
C ALA A 359 10.15 -4.64 8.14
N LEU A 360 8.88 -4.23 8.24
CA LEU A 360 8.05 -4.46 9.42
C LEU A 360 7.74 -5.93 9.67
N ASN A 361 7.60 -6.73 8.61
CA ASN A 361 7.43 -8.18 8.71
C ASN A 361 8.72 -8.85 9.19
N ALA A 362 9.88 -8.45 8.65
CA ALA A 362 11.18 -8.95 9.10
C ALA A 362 11.43 -8.63 10.58
N ALA A 363 11.06 -7.43 11.03
CA ALA A 363 11.10 -7.03 12.43
C ALA A 363 10.02 -7.72 13.32
N GLY A 364 9.07 -8.46 12.73
CA GLY A 364 8.01 -9.15 13.48
C GLY A 364 6.93 -8.24 14.07
N VAL A 365 6.87 -6.96 13.68
CA VAL A 365 6.01 -5.96 14.33
C VAL A 365 4.83 -5.47 13.47
N SER A 366 4.71 -5.92 12.23
CA SER A 366 3.70 -5.40 11.29
C SER A 366 2.25 -5.52 11.81
N ARG A 367 1.94 -6.54 12.59
CA ARG A 367 0.62 -6.77 13.21
C ARG A 367 0.36 -5.92 14.46
N ARG A 368 1.39 -5.31 15.03
CA ARG A 368 1.31 -4.42 16.20
C ARG A 368 1.06 -2.97 15.80
N PHE A 369 1.20 -2.63 14.52
CA PHE A 369 0.81 -1.34 13.97
C PHE A 369 -0.71 -1.22 13.91
N THR A 370 -1.24 -0.02 14.12
CA THR A 370 -2.69 0.24 14.01
C THR A 370 -3.21 -0.15 12.64
N TYR A 371 -2.45 0.13 11.58
CA TYR A 371 -2.76 -0.30 10.24
C TYR A 371 -1.49 -0.44 9.38
N THR A 372 -1.39 -1.57 8.67
CA THR A 372 -0.33 -1.81 7.68
C THR A 372 -0.98 -2.07 6.32
N SER A 373 -0.82 -1.10 5.40
CA SER A 373 -1.37 -1.18 4.05
C SER A 373 -0.53 -2.11 3.18
N THR A 374 -1.20 -3.03 2.50
CA THR A 374 -0.57 -3.86 1.44
C THR A 374 -0.82 -3.31 0.04
N ALA A 375 -1.38 -2.11 -0.07
CA ALA A 375 -1.85 -1.55 -1.33
C ALA A 375 -0.73 -0.96 -2.22
N GLY A 376 0.50 -0.89 -1.75
CA GLY A 376 1.66 -0.49 -2.54
C GLY A 376 1.50 0.89 -3.18
N GLY A 377 1.38 0.92 -4.52
CA GLY A 377 1.30 2.18 -5.30
C GLY A 377 0.10 3.06 -4.96
N ALA A 378 -1.07 2.48 -4.72
CA ALA A 378 -2.26 3.25 -4.37
C ALA A 378 -2.11 3.98 -3.04
N PHE A 379 -1.47 3.35 -2.05
CA PHE A 379 -1.15 3.97 -0.77
C PHE A 379 -0.19 5.16 -0.95
N LEU A 380 0.85 4.99 -1.78
CA LEU A 380 1.80 6.06 -2.09
C LEU A 380 1.12 7.24 -2.77
N GLU A 381 0.38 6.99 -3.85
CA GLU A 381 -0.32 8.03 -4.59
C GLU A 381 -1.31 8.80 -3.71
N TRP A 382 -1.96 8.10 -2.78
CA TRP A 382 -2.83 8.76 -1.82
C TRP A 382 -2.05 9.66 -0.84
N LEU A 383 -0.90 9.19 -0.32
CA LEU A 383 -0.01 10.01 0.52
C LEU A 383 0.56 11.22 -0.24
N GLU A 384 0.76 11.12 -1.54
CA GLU A 384 1.13 12.21 -2.44
C GLU A 384 0.00 13.24 -2.65
N GLY A 385 -1.20 12.93 -2.16
CA GLY A 385 -2.39 13.77 -2.30
C GLY A 385 -3.10 13.61 -3.64
N LYS A 386 -2.78 12.57 -4.40
CA LYS A 386 -3.43 12.27 -5.69
C LYS A 386 -4.84 11.71 -5.47
N THR A 387 -5.74 12.07 -6.36
CA THR A 387 -7.07 11.47 -6.42
C THR A 387 -6.98 10.05 -6.97
N LEU A 388 -7.53 9.08 -6.26
CA LEU A 388 -7.60 7.69 -6.71
C LEU A 388 -8.94 7.46 -7.42
N PRO A 389 -8.97 7.19 -8.74
CA PRO A 389 -10.22 7.07 -9.50
C PRO A 389 -11.20 6.06 -8.92
N GLY A 390 -10.72 4.88 -8.52
CA GLY A 390 -11.57 3.84 -7.95
C GLY A 390 -12.12 4.15 -6.56
N VAL A 391 -11.50 5.09 -5.83
CA VAL A 391 -12.02 5.62 -4.55
C VAL A 391 -13.00 6.75 -4.81
N GLU A 392 -12.64 7.68 -5.73
CA GLU A 392 -13.50 8.82 -6.06
C GLU A 392 -14.88 8.36 -6.55
N ALA A 393 -14.92 7.31 -7.35
CA ALA A 393 -16.16 6.73 -7.86
C ALA A 393 -17.05 6.08 -6.77
N LEU A 394 -16.53 5.84 -5.55
CA LEU A 394 -17.33 5.34 -4.41
C LEU A 394 -17.91 6.46 -3.56
N LYS A 395 -17.47 7.70 -3.73
CA LYS A 395 -17.93 8.83 -2.93
C LYS A 395 -19.43 9.11 -3.13
N ILE A 396 -20.06 9.50 -2.07
CA ILE A 396 -21.45 9.96 -2.11
C ILE A 396 -21.44 11.39 -2.66
N HIS A 397 -21.83 11.55 -3.91
CA HIS A 397 -22.11 12.88 -4.43
C HIS A 397 -23.43 13.40 -3.80
N LYS A 398 -23.33 14.50 -3.07
CA LYS A 398 -24.51 15.18 -2.48
C LYS A 398 -25.27 15.95 -3.55
#